data_55b780337b6da648e04f94bfdae4bad4
#
_entry.id   55b780337b6da648e04f94bfdae4bad4
#
_cell.length_a   1.000
_cell.length_b   1.000
_cell.length_c   1.000
_cell.angle_alpha   90.00
_cell.angle_beta   90.00
_cell.angle_gamma   90.00
#
_symmetry.space_group_name_H-M   'P 1'
#
loop_
_entity.id
_entity.type
_entity.pdbx_description
1 polymer ?
#
loop_
_entity_poly.entity_id
_entity_poly.type
_entity_poly.pdbx_seq_one_letter_code
_entity_poly.pdbx_strand_id
1 'polypeptide(L)'
;MGMIRLMHAKLHRVQVTAANVNYVGSITIDPALLEAVGILPLEEVEIVNLNNGQRFSTYAIPGQAGSREVCPNGGAALLCQTGDLLIIYAYEQRERQEVLQVGHAAKVLVASPDNGIEAFYHQCLVPQGQGVAFCNTQEEPPQGQAKSLTTALHHLA
;
A
#
# COMPACT_ATOMS: atom_id res chain seq x y z
N MET A 1 -7.29 -25.99 8.74
CA MET A 1 -6.56 -25.74 9.96
C MET A 1 -5.16 -25.31 9.64
N GLY A 2 -4.74 -24.32 10.23
CA GLY A 2 -3.46 -23.67 9.97
C GLY A 2 -3.64 -22.24 9.52
N MET A 3 -2.72 -21.43 9.99
CA MET A 3 -2.66 -20.02 9.66
C MET A 3 -1.88 -19.80 8.38
N ILE A 4 -2.39 -18.94 7.52
CA ILE A 4 -1.68 -18.48 6.33
C ILE A 4 -1.54 -16.97 6.37
N ARG A 5 -0.51 -16.44 5.74
CA ARG A 5 -0.33 -15.00 5.57
C ARG A 5 -0.84 -14.62 4.20
N LEU A 6 -1.80 -13.71 4.18
CA LEU A 6 -2.36 -13.17 2.96
C LEU A 6 -2.11 -11.68 2.90
N MET A 7 -1.81 -11.17 1.72
CA MET A 7 -1.76 -9.73 1.48
C MET A 7 -3.15 -9.13 1.74
N HIS A 8 -3.22 -8.08 2.55
CA HIS A 8 -4.47 -7.36 2.75
C HIS A 8 -4.41 -5.93 2.21
N ALA A 9 -3.21 -5.40 1.97
CA ALA A 9 -3.02 -4.04 1.49
C ALA A 9 -1.79 -3.94 0.59
N LYS A 10 -1.91 -3.13 -0.46
CA LYS A 10 -0.80 -2.85 -1.37
C LYS A 10 -0.86 -1.41 -1.84
N LEU A 11 0.26 -0.71 -1.68
CA LEU A 11 0.52 0.57 -2.33
C LEU A 11 1.47 0.31 -3.49
N HIS A 12 1.00 0.49 -4.71
CA HIS A 12 1.75 0.18 -5.93
C HIS A 12 2.29 1.44 -6.58
N ARG A 13 3.63 1.51 -6.75
CA ARG A 13 4.35 2.58 -7.45
C ARG A 13 4.29 3.93 -6.72
N VAL A 14 4.26 3.93 -5.41
CA VAL A 14 4.45 5.16 -4.64
C VAL A 14 5.89 5.64 -4.80
N GLN A 15 6.06 6.95 -4.91
CA GLN A 15 7.36 7.57 -5.14
C GLN A 15 7.98 8.03 -3.83
N VAL A 16 9.25 7.71 -3.63
CA VAL A 16 10.02 8.21 -2.48
C VAL A 16 10.17 9.73 -2.58
N THR A 17 9.68 10.44 -1.57
CA THR A 17 9.75 11.91 -1.51
C THR A 17 10.97 12.41 -0.77
N ALA A 18 11.50 11.64 0.16
CA ALA A 18 12.71 11.91 0.92
C ALA A 18 13.24 10.61 1.53
N ALA A 19 14.48 10.61 1.98
CA ALA A 19 15.09 9.50 2.71
C ALA A 19 15.92 10.08 3.85
N ASN A 20 15.69 9.60 5.09
CA ASN A 20 16.31 10.15 6.28
C ASN A 20 17.03 9.07 7.11
N VAL A 21 18.32 8.92 6.90
CA VAL A 21 19.16 7.93 7.60
C VAL A 21 19.24 8.18 9.10
N ASN A 22 19.14 9.43 9.52
CA ASN A 22 19.32 9.82 10.93
C ASN A 22 18.03 9.72 11.77
N TYR A 23 16.91 9.38 11.16
CA TYR A 23 15.65 9.18 11.88
C TYR A 23 15.50 7.72 12.31
N VAL A 24 14.65 7.48 13.30
CA VAL A 24 14.37 6.11 13.78
C VAL A 24 13.84 5.24 12.66
N GLY A 25 14.39 4.03 12.51
CA GLY A 25 14.07 3.11 11.40
C GLY A 25 12.56 2.86 11.27
N SER A 26 12.01 3.17 10.10
CA SER A 26 10.58 3.10 9.78
C SER A 26 10.36 3.56 8.34
N ILE A 27 9.11 3.63 7.90
CA ILE A 27 8.75 4.37 6.70
C ILE A 27 7.60 5.32 7.03
N THR A 28 7.82 6.62 6.82
CA THR A 28 6.79 7.64 6.99
C THR A 28 5.95 7.73 5.72
N ILE A 29 4.65 7.55 5.86
CA ILE A 29 3.70 7.55 4.74
C ILE A 29 2.55 8.49 5.07
N ASP A 30 2.08 9.24 4.08
CA ASP A 30 0.87 10.05 4.21
C ASP A 30 -0.28 9.18 4.76
N PRO A 31 -0.90 9.56 5.89
CA PRO A 31 -2.02 8.81 6.46
C PRO A 31 -3.17 8.58 5.47
N ALA A 32 -3.37 9.48 4.51
CA ALA A 32 -4.40 9.29 3.48
C ALA A 32 -4.13 8.06 2.61
N LEU A 33 -2.86 7.74 2.31
CA LEU A 33 -2.49 6.53 1.58
C LEU A 33 -2.64 5.28 2.47
N LEU A 34 -2.24 5.37 3.73
CA LEU A 34 -2.37 4.26 4.67
C LEU A 34 -3.83 3.88 4.91
N GLU A 35 -4.68 4.87 5.16
CA GLU A 35 -6.12 4.68 5.39
C GLU A 35 -6.83 4.12 4.17
N ALA A 36 -6.44 4.57 2.96
CA ALA A 36 -7.05 4.10 1.73
C ALA A 36 -6.96 2.58 1.57
N VAL A 37 -5.85 1.97 1.97
CA VAL A 37 -5.63 0.52 1.85
C VAL A 37 -5.75 -0.23 3.18
N GLY A 38 -5.95 0.48 4.29
CA GLY A 38 -6.17 -0.14 5.61
C GLY A 38 -4.88 -0.59 6.31
N ILE A 39 -3.76 0.10 6.08
CA ILE A 39 -2.53 -0.10 6.84
C ILE A 39 -2.58 0.77 8.10
N LEU A 40 -2.40 0.16 9.26
CA LEU A 40 -2.37 0.87 10.52
C LEU A 40 -0.96 1.39 10.84
N PRO A 41 -0.84 2.50 11.58
CA PRO A 41 0.43 2.88 12.16
C PRO A 41 1.04 1.75 12.99
N LEU A 42 2.35 1.56 12.90
CA LEU A 42 3.14 0.49 13.51
C LEU A 42 2.97 -0.88 12.85
N GLU A 43 2.11 -1.02 11.87
CA GLU A 43 1.98 -2.27 11.14
C GLU A 43 3.26 -2.55 10.33
N GLU A 44 3.73 -3.80 10.37
CA GLU A 44 4.86 -4.23 9.56
C GLU A 44 4.49 -4.19 8.07
N VAL A 45 5.38 -3.63 7.27
CA VAL A 45 5.26 -3.59 5.81
C VAL A 45 6.49 -4.16 5.16
N GLU A 46 6.29 -4.86 4.05
CA GLU A 46 7.37 -5.29 3.16
C GLU A 46 7.45 -4.33 1.98
N ILE A 47 8.66 -3.92 1.65
CA ILE A 47 8.92 -2.91 0.63
C ILE A 47 9.78 -3.52 -0.47
N VAL A 48 9.41 -3.26 -1.71
CA VAL A 48 10.19 -3.60 -2.91
C VAL A 48 10.50 -2.30 -3.64
N ASN A 49 11.78 -2.02 -3.83
CA ASN A 49 12.23 -0.89 -4.62
C ASN A 49 12.32 -1.31 -6.09
N LEU A 50 11.50 -0.71 -6.95
CA LEU A 50 11.44 -1.05 -8.37
C LEU A 50 12.63 -0.54 -9.17
N ASN A 51 13.41 0.38 -8.62
CA ASN A 51 14.56 0.97 -9.31
C ASN A 51 15.85 0.16 -9.11
N ASN A 52 15.98 -0.56 -7.97
CA ASN A 52 17.19 -1.31 -7.65
C ASN A 52 16.93 -2.77 -7.26
N GLY A 53 15.67 -3.19 -7.14
CA GLY A 53 15.30 -4.56 -6.79
C GLY A 53 15.49 -4.92 -5.31
N GLN A 54 15.86 -3.99 -4.46
CA GLN A 54 16.02 -4.23 -3.02
C GLN A 54 14.66 -4.52 -2.38
N ARG A 55 14.67 -5.50 -1.48
CA ARG A 55 13.50 -5.88 -0.67
C ARG A 55 13.88 -5.80 0.80
N PHE A 56 13.02 -5.19 1.58
CA PHE A 56 13.23 -5.05 3.02
C PHE A 56 11.89 -4.89 3.73
N SER A 57 11.89 -5.17 5.02
CA SER A 57 10.72 -4.93 5.86
C SER A 57 11.02 -3.88 6.91
N THR A 58 10.00 -3.14 7.26
CA THR A 58 10.00 -2.13 8.33
C THR A 58 8.57 -1.96 8.83
N TYR A 59 8.27 -0.88 9.53
CA TYR A 59 6.91 -0.58 9.95
C TYR A 59 6.51 0.84 9.51
N ALA A 60 5.22 1.04 9.30
CA ALA A 60 4.68 2.31 8.85
C ALA A 60 4.44 3.27 10.00
N ILE A 61 4.78 4.54 9.80
CA ILE A 61 4.36 5.63 10.68
C ILE A 61 3.65 6.70 9.84
N PRO A 62 2.64 7.38 10.40
CA PRO A 62 1.93 8.41 9.67
C PRO A 62 2.75 9.70 9.61
N GLY A 63 2.83 10.30 8.42
CA GLY A 63 3.30 11.65 8.23
C GLY A 63 2.17 12.66 8.40
N GLN A 64 2.31 13.80 7.75
CA GLN A 64 1.27 14.81 7.72
C GLN A 64 0.20 14.45 6.69
N ALA A 65 -1.07 14.51 7.09
CA ALA A 65 -2.20 14.21 6.21
C ALA A 65 -2.22 15.15 5.00
N GLY A 66 -2.34 14.57 3.80
CA GLY A 66 -2.35 15.31 2.54
C GLY A 66 -0.98 15.70 2.00
N SER A 67 0.11 15.36 2.71
CA SER A 67 1.48 15.68 2.28
C SER A 67 1.94 14.84 1.09
N ARG A 68 1.32 13.66 0.87
CA ARG A 68 1.75 12.66 -0.11
C ARG A 68 3.17 12.14 0.12
N GLU A 69 3.61 12.21 1.37
CA GLU A 69 4.95 11.83 1.80
C GLU A 69 5.12 10.32 1.78
N VAL A 70 6.26 9.88 1.26
CA VAL A 70 6.76 8.51 1.38
C VAL A 70 8.25 8.62 1.66
N CYS A 71 8.64 8.45 2.92
CA CYS A 71 10.00 8.68 3.38
C CYS A 71 10.54 7.48 4.17
N PRO A 72 11.41 6.65 3.58
CA PRO A 72 12.16 5.64 4.32
C PRO A 72 13.10 6.29 5.33
N ASN A 73 13.15 5.75 6.55
CA ASN A 73 13.93 6.27 7.66
C ASN A 73 14.95 5.23 8.15
N GLY A 74 16.05 5.72 8.73
CA GLY A 74 17.08 4.85 9.30
C GLY A 74 17.77 4.00 8.24
N GLY A 75 17.99 2.72 8.52
CA GLY A 75 18.66 1.80 7.61
C GLY A 75 17.93 1.63 6.26
N ALA A 76 16.61 1.72 6.26
CA ALA A 76 15.82 1.65 5.04
C ALA A 76 16.14 2.79 4.05
N ALA A 77 16.53 3.95 4.57
CA ALA A 77 16.93 5.09 3.76
C ALA A 77 18.20 4.81 2.91
N LEU A 78 19.03 3.88 3.35
CA LEU A 78 20.23 3.47 2.57
C LEU A 78 19.87 2.66 1.32
N LEU A 79 18.66 2.10 1.27
CA LEU A 79 18.18 1.24 0.17
C LEU A 79 17.30 2.00 -0.82
N CYS A 80 17.09 3.30 -0.59
CA CYS A 80 16.20 4.14 -1.39
C CYS A 80 16.83 5.47 -1.70
N GLN A 81 16.44 6.03 -2.83
CA GLN A 81 16.74 7.42 -3.22
C GLN A 81 15.43 8.14 -3.50
N THR A 82 15.40 9.46 -3.28
CA THR A 82 14.27 10.29 -3.68
C THR A 82 13.98 10.09 -5.16
N GLY A 83 12.73 9.84 -5.48
CA GLY A 83 12.28 9.53 -6.84
C GLY A 83 12.13 8.04 -7.14
N ASP A 84 12.68 7.16 -6.30
CA ASP A 84 12.49 5.71 -6.48
C ASP A 84 11.02 5.34 -6.35
N LEU A 85 10.60 4.35 -7.14
CA LEU A 85 9.25 3.79 -7.08
C LEU A 85 9.24 2.56 -6.18
N LEU A 86 8.33 2.55 -5.23
CA LEU A 86 8.20 1.45 -4.27
C LEU A 86 6.88 0.72 -4.45
N ILE A 87 6.90 -0.57 -4.13
CA ILE A 87 5.70 -1.33 -3.83
C ILE A 87 5.74 -1.62 -2.33
N ILE A 88 4.66 -1.32 -1.63
CA ILE A 88 4.53 -1.51 -0.19
C ILE A 88 3.39 -2.49 0.06
N TYR A 89 3.68 -3.60 0.71
CA TYR A 89 2.72 -4.65 1.03
C TYR A 89 2.51 -4.75 2.53
N ALA A 90 1.28 -5.01 2.94
CA ALA A 90 0.96 -5.46 4.28
C ALA A 90 0.23 -6.80 4.21
N TYR A 91 0.57 -7.67 5.14
CA TYR A 91 0.02 -9.02 5.24
C TYR A 91 -0.73 -9.19 6.55
N GLU A 92 -1.72 -10.05 6.56
CA GLU A 92 -2.41 -10.47 7.78
C GLU A 92 -2.42 -11.99 7.88
N GLN A 93 -2.55 -12.47 9.09
CA GLN A 93 -2.71 -13.90 9.33
C GLN A 93 -4.19 -14.26 9.32
N ARG A 94 -4.54 -15.26 8.53
CA ARG A 94 -5.90 -15.77 8.41
C ARG A 94 -5.89 -17.27 8.62
N GLU A 95 -6.92 -17.77 9.26
CA GLU A 95 -7.13 -19.22 9.35
C GLU A 95 -7.59 -19.72 7.98
N ARG A 96 -6.88 -20.75 7.45
CA ARG A 96 -7.09 -21.25 6.07
C ARG A 96 -8.53 -21.67 5.82
N GLN A 97 -9.14 -22.41 6.75
CA GLN A 97 -10.52 -22.88 6.58
C GLN A 97 -11.52 -21.73 6.54
N GLU A 98 -11.30 -20.71 7.36
CA GLU A 98 -12.12 -19.50 7.32
C GLU A 98 -12.06 -18.83 5.94
N VAL A 99 -10.86 -18.69 5.36
CA VAL A 99 -10.69 -18.11 4.03
C VAL A 99 -11.43 -18.93 2.97
N LEU A 100 -11.38 -20.25 3.05
CA LEU A 100 -12.13 -21.12 2.13
C LEU A 100 -13.65 -20.97 2.27
N GLN A 101 -14.12 -20.58 3.44
CA GLN A 101 -15.56 -20.45 3.73
C GLN A 101 -16.09 -19.03 3.42
N VAL A 102 -15.34 -17.98 3.77
CA VAL A 102 -15.81 -16.60 3.68
C VAL A 102 -15.03 -15.75 2.70
N GLY A 103 -13.92 -16.25 2.17
CA GLY A 103 -13.08 -15.50 1.23
C GLY A 103 -12.14 -14.51 1.90
N HIS A 104 -11.54 -13.67 1.08
CA HIS A 104 -10.58 -12.64 1.50
C HIS A 104 -10.58 -11.51 0.47
N ALA A 105 -10.31 -10.30 0.93
CA ALA A 105 -10.14 -9.16 0.03
C ALA A 105 -8.92 -8.34 0.45
N ALA A 106 -8.10 -7.97 -0.53
CA ALA A 106 -6.97 -7.07 -0.36
C ALA A 106 -7.25 -5.76 -1.10
N LYS A 107 -6.94 -4.64 -0.47
CA LYS A 107 -7.07 -3.32 -1.09
C LYS A 107 -5.77 -2.95 -1.79
N VAL A 108 -5.88 -2.53 -3.04
CA VAL A 108 -4.74 -2.14 -3.87
C VAL A 108 -4.95 -0.73 -4.38
N LEU A 109 -3.99 0.14 -4.07
CA LEU A 109 -3.93 1.50 -4.59
C LEU A 109 -2.76 1.59 -5.56
N VAL A 110 -3.01 2.06 -6.77
CA VAL A 110 -1.96 2.41 -7.74
C VAL A 110 -1.76 3.91 -7.68
N ALA A 111 -0.54 4.32 -7.34
CA ALA A 111 -0.20 5.73 -7.20
C ALA A 111 0.10 6.38 -8.55
N SER A 112 -0.33 7.63 -8.69
CA SER A 112 0.14 8.52 -9.75
C SER A 112 1.56 9.04 -9.44
N PRO A 113 2.25 9.68 -10.40
CA PRO A 113 3.63 10.17 -10.18
C PRO A 113 3.80 11.14 -9.01
N ASP A 114 2.74 11.80 -8.57
CA ASP A 114 2.72 12.72 -7.43
C ASP A 114 2.16 12.09 -6.15
N ASN A 115 2.12 10.76 -6.08
CA ASN A 115 1.54 9.99 -4.97
C ASN A 115 0.04 10.26 -4.74
N GLY A 116 -0.67 10.70 -5.76
CA GLY A 116 -2.12 10.67 -5.79
C GLY A 116 -2.62 9.26 -6.13
N ILE A 117 -3.91 9.11 -6.30
CA ILE A 117 -4.54 7.83 -6.65
C ILE A 117 -4.83 7.79 -8.15
N GLU A 118 -4.17 6.89 -8.87
CA GLU A 118 -4.44 6.63 -10.27
C GLU A 118 -5.52 5.55 -10.46
N ALA A 119 -5.46 4.50 -9.63
CA ALA A 119 -6.46 3.43 -9.63
C ALA A 119 -6.61 2.85 -8.23
N PHE A 120 -7.79 2.31 -7.96
CA PHE A 120 -8.09 1.63 -6.71
C PHE A 120 -8.95 0.40 -7.01
N TYR A 121 -8.57 -0.76 -6.46
CA TYR A 121 -9.30 -1.99 -6.67
C TYR A 121 -9.10 -2.98 -5.53
N HIS A 122 -9.94 -4.02 -5.51
CA HIS A 122 -9.76 -5.15 -4.63
C HIS A 122 -9.23 -6.35 -5.40
N GLN A 123 -8.28 -7.06 -4.81
CA GLN A 123 -7.94 -8.43 -5.18
C GLN A 123 -8.64 -9.36 -4.21
N CYS A 124 -9.47 -10.24 -4.72
CA CYS A 124 -10.40 -11.01 -3.90
C CYS A 124 -10.20 -12.51 -4.09
N LEU A 125 -10.44 -13.24 -3.01
CA LEU A 125 -10.67 -14.67 -3.03
C LEU A 125 -12.15 -14.90 -2.73
N VAL A 126 -12.87 -15.50 -3.66
CA VAL A 126 -14.29 -15.80 -3.52
C VAL A 126 -14.48 -17.31 -3.35
N PRO A 127 -15.15 -17.76 -2.30
CA PRO A 127 -15.40 -19.20 -2.13
C PRO A 127 -16.05 -19.81 -3.36
N GLN A 128 -15.50 -20.92 -3.84
CA GLN A 128 -16.00 -21.64 -4.99
C GLN A 128 -15.77 -23.16 -4.81
N GLY A 129 -16.84 -23.92 -4.62
CA GLY A 129 -16.72 -25.33 -4.31
C GLY A 129 -15.93 -25.56 -3.02
N GLN A 130 -14.87 -26.36 -3.08
CA GLN A 130 -13.97 -26.61 -1.95
C GLN A 130 -12.74 -25.69 -1.94
N GLY A 131 -12.67 -24.78 -2.90
CA GLY A 131 -11.55 -23.84 -3.05
C GLY A 131 -12.03 -22.41 -3.12
N VAL A 132 -11.22 -21.57 -3.77
CA VAL A 132 -11.51 -20.15 -4.00
C VAL A 132 -11.22 -19.78 -5.44
N ALA A 133 -11.98 -18.83 -5.97
CA ALA A 133 -11.70 -18.16 -7.23
C ALA A 133 -11.02 -16.82 -6.95
N PHE A 134 -10.01 -16.50 -7.74
CA PHE A 134 -9.35 -15.20 -7.69
C PHE A 134 -10.05 -14.20 -8.61
N CYS A 135 -10.25 -12.97 -8.13
CA CYS A 135 -10.80 -11.87 -8.95
C CYS A 135 -10.18 -10.53 -8.61
N ASN A 136 -10.26 -9.61 -9.56
CA ASN A 136 -9.98 -8.19 -9.37
C ASN A 136 -11.28 -7.41 -9.54
N THR A 137 -11.59 -6.53 -8.62
CA THR A 137 -12.78 -5.68 -8.68
C THR A 137 -12.37 -4.23 -8.63
N GLN A 138 -12.58 -3.51 -9.74
CA GLN A 138 -12.33 -2.07 -9.80
C GLN A 138 -13.30 -1.35 -8.87
N GLU A 139 -12.80 -0.41 -8.09
CA GLU A 139 -13.62 0.38 -7.16
C GLU A 139 -13.31 1.86 -7.29
N GLU A 140 -14.23 2.68 -6.82
CA GLU A 140 -13.94 4.10 -6.63
C GLU A 140 -13.04 4.29 -5.41
N PRO A 141 -12.08 5.24 -5.48
CA PRO A 141 -11.24 5.55 -4.33
C PRO A 141 -12.07 6.03 -3.14
N PRO A 142 -11.61 5.80 -1.90
CA PRO A 142 -12.30 6.29 -0.71
C PRO A 142 -12.61 7.78 -0.79
N GLN A 143 -13.79 8.14 -0.30
CA GLN A 143 -14.26 9.54 -0.31
C GLN A 143 -13.27 10.47 0.41
N GLY A 144 -12.99 11.61 -0.21
CA GLY A 144 -12.00 12.58 0.26
C GLY A 144 -10.74 12.61 -0.59
N GLN A 145 -10.38 11.49 -1.23
CA GLN A 145 -9.24 11.43 -2.15
C GLN A 145 -9.66 11.56 -3.62
N ALA A 146 -10.88 11.18 -3.96
CA ALA A 146 -11.46 11.35 -5.28
C ALA A 146 -11.52 12.84 -5.71
N LYS A 147 -11.70 13.75 -4.77
CA LYS A 147 -11.72 15.19 -5.04
C LYS A 147 -10.39 15.73 -5.57
N SER A 148 -9.27 15.11 -5.20
CA SER A 148 -7.96 15.53 -5.71
C SER A 148 -7.72 15.12 -7.16
N LEU A 149 -8.30 13.98 -7.57
CA LEU A 149 -8.22 13.52 -8.98
C LEU A 149 -9.06 14.39 -9.91
N THR A 150 -10.28 14.75 -9.47
CA THR A 150 -11.16 15.61 -10.27
C THR A 150 -10.55 17.00 -10.45
N THR A 151 -9.90 17.53 -9.42
CA THR A 151 -9.21 18.83 -9.51
C THR A 151 -8.01 18.78 -10.44
N ALA A 152 -7.25 17.67 -10.43
CA ALA A 152 -6.11 17.50 -11.32
C ALA A 152 -6.55 17.38 -12.80
N LEU A 153 -7.66 16.71 -13.08
CA LEU A 153 -8.21 16.57 -14.42
C LEU A 153 -8.75 17.90 -14.97
N HIS A 154 -9.32 18.76 -14.12
CA HIS A 154 -9.76 20.09 -14.51
C HIS A 154 -8.62 21.08 -14.78
N HIS A 155 -7.43 20.81 -14.25
CA HIS A 155 -6.25 21.66 -14.52
C HIS A 155 -5.47 21.17 -15.76
N LEU A 156 -5.75 20.00 -16.28
CA LEU A 156 -5.16 19.44 -17.51
C LEU A 156 -6.07 19.60 -18.74
N ALA A 157 -7.25 20.07 -18.52
CA ALA A 157 -8.22 20.45 -19.58
C ALA A 157 -8.18 21.95 -19.78
#